data_9fa7f2596eb80985dba35685dc2afdb9
#
_entry.id   9fa7f2596eb80985dba35685dc2afdb9
#
_cell.length_a   1.000
_cell.length_b   1.000
_cell.length_c   1.000
_cell.angle_alpha   90.00
_cell.angle_beta   90.00
_cell.angle_gamma   90.00
#
_symmetry.space_group_name_H-M   'P 1'
#
loop_
_entity.id
_entity.type
_entity.pdbx_description
1 polymer ?
#
loop_
_entity_poly.entity_id
_entity_poly.type
_entity_poly.pdbx_seq_one_letter_code
_entity_poly.pdbx_strand_id
1 'polypeptide(L)'
;MASSVRNTLMGALLLGHCCFAQTVSPVIQEYKGKAEGSIALTNNTLVPLAVMLEPRSFSVKPDGNGVYRSLDPKIHVKLSSMSSRIDPGQTYYVFYKAKADRLPAWFTIYSTFSPVGNRSRLDVRILLPHTVYIYPRKPQSTNDVVEVKQAAYFRKSGKIVCEIANNTVDLERVEEIRVSSDSNSITSPGFPLLPGTKRHLELDWKQRDTPRDIVLHMDRSTVKLQLRDGN
;
A
#
# COMPACT_ATOMS: atom_id res chain seq x y z
N MET A 1 -52.35 24.93 41.60
CA MET A 1 -51.25 25.67 40.95
C MET A 1 -50.32 24.64 40.35
N ALA A 2 -50.44 24.40 39.05
CA ALA A 2 -49.63 23.40 38.35
C ALA A 2 -48.54 24.12 37.55
N SER A 3 -47.27 23.84 37.86
CA SER A 3 -46.13 24.37 37.14
C SER A 3 -45.71 23.36 36.08
N SER A 4 -45.92 23.77 34.80
CA SER A 4 -45.51 22.99 33.60
C SER A 4 -44.02 23.22 33.36
N VAL A 5 -43.21 22.17 33.52
CA VAL A 5 -41.80 22.13 33.08
C VAL A 5 -41.74 21.72 31.62
N ARG A 6 -41.48 22.67 30.76
CA ARG A 6 -41.21 22.42 29.30
C ARG A 6 -39.78 21.90 29.14
N ASN A 7 -39.63 20.61 28.96
CA ASN A 7 -38.39 20.02 28.52
C ASN A 7 -38.12 20.38 27.04
N THR A 8 -37.23 21.31 26.81
CA THR A 8 -36.67 21.61 25.50
C THR A 8 -35.63 20.59 25.17
N LEU A 9 -35.97 19.57 24.41
CA LEU A 9 -35.06 18.58 23.86
C LEU A 9 -34.25 19.23 22.74
N MET A 10 -33.04 19.69 23.06
CA MET A 10 -32.08 20.25 22.11
C MET A 10 -31.40 19.08 21.39
N GLY A 11 -31.97 18.67 20.24
CA GLY A 11 -31.39 17.69 19.35
C GLY A 11 -30.07 18.21 18.77
N ALA A 12 -28.95 17.74 19.29
CA ALA A 12 -27.65 17.95 18.65
C ALA A 12 -27.63 17.21 17.32
N LEU A 13 -27.82 17.93 16.22
CA LEU A 13 -27.56 17.44 14.87
C LEU A 13 -26.05 17.23 14.76
N LEU A 14 -25.59 16.00 14.95
CA LEU A 14 -24.26 15.55 14.55
C LEU A 14 -24.22 15.55 13.02
N LEU A 15 -23.88 16.70 12.45
CA LEU A 15 -23.48 16.81 11.05
C LEU A 15 -22.21 15.99 10.87
N GLY A 16 -22.37 14.72 10.47
CA GLY A 16 -21.25 13.89 10.03
C GLY A 16 -20.53 14.65 8.91
N HIS A 17 -19.36 15.19 9.21
CA HIS A 17 -18.49 15.78 8.21
C HIS A 17 -18.03 14.65 7.29
N CYS A 18 -18.71 14.48 6.16
CA CYS A 18 -18.19 13.68 5.06
C CYS A 18 -16.84 14.30 4.66
N CYS A 19 -15.73 13.62 4.98
CA CYS A 19 -14.42 13.99 4.47
C CYS A 19 -14.45 13.85 2.94
N PHE A 20 -14.69 14.95 2.25
CA PHE A 20 -14.58 15.03 0.80
C PHE A 20 -13.07 14.97 0.45
N ALA A 21 -12.63 13.84 -0.07
CA ALA A 21 -11.25 13.65 -0.50
C ALA A 21 -11.21 13.12 -1.93
N GLN A 22 -10.20 13.52 -2.68
CA GLN A 22 -9.91 12.92 -3.97
C GLN A 22 -9.40 11.49 -3.78
N THR A 23 -9.72 10.62 -4.74
CA THR A 23 -9.32 9.23 -4.69
C THR A 23 -8.70 8.75 -6.00
N VAL A 24 -7.83 7.74 -5.86
CA VAL A 24 -7.25 6.96 -6.96
C VAL A 24 -7.59 5.50 -6.74
N SER A 25 -8.16 4.83 -7.73
CA SER A 25 -8.56 3.43 -7.63
C SER A 25 -8.29 2.68 -8.94
N PRO A 26 -7.78 1.45 -8.89
CA PRO A 26 -7.23 0.78 -7.70
C PRO A 26 -5.88 1.40 -7.26
N VAL A 27 -5.49 1.21 -6.00
CA VAL A 27 -4.20 1.69 -5.49
C VAL A 27 -3.05 0.79 -5.94
N ILE A 28 -3.29 -0.51 -6.01
CA ILE A 28 -2.31 -1.53 -6.44
C ILE A 28 -2.96 -2.40 -7.50
N GLN A 29 -2.19 -2.74 -8.55
CA GLN A 29 -2.59 -3.69 -9.56
C GLN A 29 -1.44 -4.57 -9.99
N GLU A 30 -1.75 -5.86 -10.24
CA GLU A 30 -0.77 -6.90 -10.53
C GLU A 30 -1.09 -7.59 -11.85
N TYR A 31 -0.06 -7.84 -12.66
CA TYR A 31 -0.19 -8.41 -13.99
C TYR A 31 0.86 -9.49 -14.27
N LYS A 32 0.58 -10.38 -15.21
CA LYS A 32 1.54 -11.37 -15.73
C LYS A 32 1.95 -11.04 -17.17
N GLY A 33 3.24 -10.79 -17.38
CA GLY A 33 3.85 -10.55 -18.70
C GLY A 33 3.80 -9.10 -19.16
N LYS A 34 2.63 -8.47 -19.18
CA LYS A 34 2.41 -7.06 -19.55
C LYS A 34 1.25 -6.50 -18.72
N ALA A 35 1.24 -5.21 -18.51
CA ALA A 35 0.15 -4.53 -17.82
C ALA A 35 -0.74 -3.78 -18.84
N GLU A 36 -2.04 -3.93 -18.67
CA GLU A 36 -3.05 -3.16 -19.42
C GLU A 36 -4.26 -2.94 -18.50
N GLY A 37 -4.54 -1.69 -18.16
CA GLY A 37 -5.58 -1.37 -17.19
C GLY A 37 -6.03 0.08 -17.21
N SER A 38 -6.78 0.47 -16.18
CA SER A 38 -7.25 1.83 -16.01
C SER A 38 -7.13 2.29 -14.57
N ILE A 39 -7.05 3.60 -14.40
CA ILE A 39 -7.06 4.29 -13.12
C ILE A 39 -8.30 5.19 -13.09
N ALA A 40 -9.12 5.05 -12.07
CA ALA A 40 -10.21 5.96 -11.78
C ALA A 40 -9.70 7.08 -10.85
N LEU A 41 -9.80 8.31 -11.31
CA LEU A 41 -9.44 9.53 -10.61
C LEU A 41 -10.72 10.25 -10.22
N THR A 42 -11.07 10.28 -8.93
CA THR A 42 -12.34 10.87 -8.49
C THR A 42 -12.08 12.15 -7.71
N ASN A 43 -12.79 13.19 -8.07
CA ASN A 43 -12.81 14.46 -7.37
C ASN A 43 -14.05 14.54 -6.47
N ASN A 44 -13.91 14.19 -5.20
CA ASN A 44 -14.98 14.33 -4.20
C ASN A 44 -14.98 15.71 -3.51
N THR A 45 -14.19 16.67 -4.01
CA THR A 45 -14.18 18.04 -3.47
C THR A 45 -15.24 18.91 -4.11
N LEU A 46 -15.42 20.12 -3.59
CA LEU A 46 -16.40 21.11 -4.11
C LEU A 46 -15.80 22.06 -5.16
N VAL A 47 -14.52 21.85 -5.53
CA VAL A 47 -13.83 22.69 -6.51
C VAL A 47 -13.26 21.85 -7.65
N PRO A 48 -13.15 22.39 -8.87
CA PRO A 48 -12.48 21.70 -9.96
C PRO A 48 -11.00 21.44 -9.64
N LEU A 49 -10.49 20.26 -10.01
CA LEU A 49 -9.10 19.87 -9.83
C LEU A 49 -8.42 19.67 -11.18
N ALA A 50 -7.21 20.20 -11.32
CA ALA A 50 -6.27 19.78 -12.33
C ALA A 50 -5.49 18.57 -11.82
N VAL A 51 -5.35 17.55 -12.65
CA VAL A 51 -4.60 16.33 -12.33
C VAL A 51 -3.47 16.16 -13.33
N MET A 52 -2.26 15.89 -12.82
CA MET A 52 -1.11 15.48 -13.63
C MET A 52 -0.68 14.08 -13.24
N LEU A 53 -0.38 13.25 -14.25
CA LEU A 53 0.05 11.87 -14.05
C LEU A 53 1.53 11.72 -14.43
N GLU A 54 2.28 11.09 -13.54
CA GLU A 54 3.71 10.87 -13.74
C GLU A 54 4.08 9.43 -13.35
N PRO A 55 4.49 8.58 -14.31
CA PRO A 55 5.06 7.27 -14.02
C PRO A 55 6.47 7.43 -13.40
N ARG A 56 6.73 6.73 -12.30
CA ARG A 56 8.02 6.71 -11.60
C ARG A 56 8.39 5.29 -11.20
N SER A 57 9.67 4.97 -11.24
CA SER A 57 10.23 3.79 -10.62
C SER A 57 10.47 4.01 -9.14
N PHE A 58 10.46 2.92 -8.37
CA PHE A 58 10.76 2.98 -6.94
C PHE A 58 11.56 1.76 -6.48
N SER A 59 12.20 1.90 -5.35
CA SER A 59 12.75 0.83 -4.54
C SER A 59 12.16 0.91 -3.14
N VAL A 60 12.28 -0.16 -2.37
CA VAL A 60 11.78 -0.21 -0.99
C VAL A 60 12.95 -0.40 -0.07
N LYS A 61 13.07 0.46 0.94
CA LYS A 61 14.07 0.33 2.00
C LYS A 61 13.70 -0.82 2.96
N PRO A 62 14.64 -1.31 3.79
CA PRO A 62 14.33 -2.34 4.79
C PRO A 62 13.21 -1.96 5.76
N ASP A 63 13.08 -0.68 6.11
CA ASP A 63 12.00 -0.14 6.93
C ASP A 63 10.63 -0.07 6.22
N GLY A 64 10.60 -0.36 4.92
CA GLY A 64 9.41 -0.35 4.10
C GLY A 64 9.10 0.94 3.39
N ASN A 65 9.88 1.96 3.62
CA ASN A 65 9.70 3.22 2.94
C ASN A 65 10.08 3.14 1.46
N GLY A 66 9.22 3.65 0.59
CA GLY A 66 9.48 3.76 -0.84
C GLY A 66 10.46 4.89 -1.15
N VAL A 67 11.41 4.62 -2.03
CA VAL A 67 12.31 5.63 -2.62
C VAL A 67 12.00 5.74 -4.09
N TYR A 68 11.47 6.88 -4.51
CA TYR A 68 10.98 7.13 -5.86
C TYR A 68 12.01 7.87 -6.70
N ARG A 69 12.07 7.54 -8.00
CA ARG A 69 12.98 8.12 -8.98
C ARG A 69 12.31 8.20 -10.33
N SER A 70 12.94 8.87 -11.31
CA SER A 70 12.48 8.85 -12.69
C SER A 70 12.25 7.43 -13.18
N LEU A 71 11.28 7.26 -14.08
CA LEU A 71 10.95 5.96 -14.63
C LEU A 71 12.19 5.31 -15.26
N ASP A 72 12.44 4.05 -14.92
CA ASP A 72 13.51 3.25 -15.52
C ASP A 72 13.30 3.18 -17.04
N PRO A 73 14.31 3.50 -17.86
CA PRO A 73 14.18 3.49 -19.32
C PRO A 73 13.82 2.11 -19.89
N LYS A 74 14.01 1.04 -19.13
CA LYS A 74 13.60 -0.33 -19.50
C LYS A 74 12.11 -0.60 -19.24
N ILE A 75 11.39 0.33 -18.62
CA ILE A 75 9.94 0.24 -18.37
C ILE A 75 9.23 1.23 -19.28
N HIS A 76 8.41 0.73 -20.18
CA HIS A 76 7.70 1.53 -21.17
C HIS A 76 6.24 1.67 -20.76
N VAL A 77 5.83 2.84 -20.33
CA VAL A 77 4.46 3.15 -19.91
C VAL A 77 3.84 4.11 -20.92
N LYS A 78 2.65 3.77 -21.41
CA LYS A 78 1.83 4.64 -22.25
C LYS A 78 0.51 4.89 -21.54
N LEU A 79 0.20 6.17 -21.32
CA LEU A 79 -1.06 6.62 -20.74
C LEU A 79 -1.98 7.20 -21.82
N SER A 80 -3.30 7.06 -21.68
CA SER A 80 -4.27 7.70 -22.57
C SER A 80 -4.28 9.23 -22.40
N SER A 81 -3.91 9.72 -21.23
CA SER A 81 -3.72 11.15 -20.92
C SER A 81 -2.68 11.32 -19.82
N MET A 82 -1.87 12.38 -19.91
CA MET A 82 -0.90 12.79 -18.90
C MET A 82 -1.48 13.87 -17.96
N SER A 83 -2.58 14.49 -18.34
CA SER A 83 -3.25 15.52 -17.55
C SER A 83 -4.73 15.57 -17.85
N SER A 84 -5.52 15.98 -16.87
CA SER A 84 -6.95 16.19 -17.02
C SER A 84 -7.43 17.24 -16.03
N ARG A 85 -8.61 17.79 -16.31
CA ARG A 85 -9.41 18.56 -15.35
C ARG A 85 -10.60 17.72 -14.94
N ILE A 86 -10.86 17.63 -13.64
CA ILE A 86 -11.96 16.86 -13.07
C ILE A 86 -12.85 17.82 -12.27
N ASP A 87 -14.08 17.99 -12.70
CA ASP A 87 -15.03 18.84 -12.00
C ASP A 87 -15.56 18.17 -10.71
N PRO A 88 -16.15 18.92 -9.77
CA PRO A 88 -16.66 18.38 -8.51
C PRO A 88 -17.59 17.18 -8.70
N GLY A 89 -17.37 16.14 -7.91
CA GLY A 89 -18.18 14.90 -7.93
C GLY A 89 -17.93 13.99 -9.14
N GLN A 90 -17.01 14.33 -10.04
CA GLN A 90 -16.76 13.54 -11.25
C GLN A 90 -15.60 12.55 -11.07
N THR A 91 -15.65 11.49 -11.87
CA THR A 91 -14.59 10.50 -12.03
C THR A 91 -14.07 10.53 -13.46
N TYR A 92 -12.75 10.59 -13.62
CA TYR A 92 -12.07 10.50 -14.89
C TYR A 92 -11.22 9.22 -14.97
N TYR A 93 -11.34 8.48 -16.08
CA TYR A 93 -10.60 7.24 -16.28
C TYR A 93 -9.39 7.45 -17.19
N VAL A 94 -8.22 7.06 -16.70
CA VAL A 94 -6.98 7.03 -17.48
C VAL A 94 -6.63 5.59 -17.77
N PHE A 95 -6.58 5.23 -19.05
CA PHE A 95 -6.13 3.91 -19.48
C PHE A 95 -4.61 3.90 -19.63
N TYR A 96 -3.98 2.78 -19.29
CA TYR A 96 -2.55 2.61 -19.47
C TYR A 96 -2.21 1.25 -20.04
N LYS A 97 -1.06 1.21 -20.76
CA LYS A 97 -0.39 0.00 -21.19
C LYS A 97 1.07 0.09 -20.75
N ALA A 98 1.58 -0.98 -20.15
CA ALA A 98 2.98 -1.02 -19.76
C ALA A 98 3.62 -2.37 -20.10
N LYS A 99 4.89 -2.31 -20.49
CA LYS A 99 5.77 -3.45 -20.71
C LYS A 99 7.16 -3.11 -20.19
N ALA A 100 7.95 -4.13 -19.89
CA ALA A 100 9.34 -3.95 -19.51
C ALA A 100 10.23 -4.90 -20.32
N ASP A 101 11.48 -4.50 -20.53
CA ASP A 101 12.49 -5.31 -21.24
C ASP A 101 12.88 -6.56 -20.46
N ARG A 102 12.76 -6.47 -19.12
CA ARG A 102 12.98 -7.59 -18.20
C ARG A 102 11.87 -7.62 -17.14
N LEU A 103 11.52 -8.82 -16.73
CA LEU A 103 10.57 -9.07 -15.64
C LEU A 103 11.27 -9.79 -14.49
N PRO A 104 10.81 -9.62 -13.26
CA PRO A 104 9.69 -8.76 -12.85
C PRO A 104 10.01 -7.27 -12.99
N ALA A 105 8.95 -6.45 -13.12
CA ALA A 105 9.06 -5.00 -13.18
C ALA A 105 7.97 -4.35 -12.32
N TRP A 106 8.24 -3.16 -11.82
CA TRP A 106 7.30 -2.41 -10.98
C TRP A 106 7.52 -0.91 -11.12
N PHE A 107 6.44 -0.17 -11.03
CA PHE A 107 6.43 1.28 -11.10
C PHE A 107 5.17 1.84 -10.45
N THR A 108 5.16 3.14 -10.21
CA THR A 108 4.00 3.86 -9.69
C THR A 108 3.63 4.97 -10.65
N ILE A 109 2.34 5.13 -10.93
CA ILE A 109 1.80 6.30 -11.60
C ILE A 109 1.29 7.23 -10.51
N TYR A 110 1.97 8.36 -10.32
CA TYR A 110 1.53 9.39 -9.41
C TYR A 110 0.49 10.27 -10.07
N SER A 111 -0.60 10.51 -9.36
CA SER A 111 -1.63 11.48 -9.71
C SER A 111 -1.52 12.67 -8.77
N THR A 112 -1.07 13.81 -9.29
CA THR A 112 -0.96 15.06 -8.55
C THR A 112 -2.22 15.89 -8.78
N PHE A 113 -3.01 16.08 -7.72
CA PHE A 113 -4.24 16.88 -7.73
C PHE A 113 -3.94 18.30 -7.24
N SER A 114 -4.38 19.30 -7.98
CA SER A 114 -4.23 20.72 -7.64
C SER A 114 -5.54 21.47 -7.91
N PRO A 115 -6.02 22.32 -7.00
CA PRO A 115 -7.24 23.13 -7.24
C PRO A 115 -7.06 24.07 -8.42
N VAL A 116 -8.08 24.18 -9.27
CA VAL A 116 -8.10 25.12 -10.40
C VAL A 116 -8.70 26.44 -9.95
N GLY A 117 -8.02 27.57 -10.26
CA GLY A 117 -8.52 28.92 -10.02
C GLY A 117 -8.48 29.34 -8.54
N ASN A 118 -7.81 28.64 -7.68
CA ASN A 118 -7.66 29.01 -6.28
C ASN A 118 -6.74 30.21 -6.13
N ARG A 119 -7.31 31.36 -5.68
CA ARG A 119 -6.56 32.59 -5.36
C ARG A 119 -6.07 32.60 -3.90
N SER A 120 -6.21 31.49 -3.17
CA SER A 120 -5.72 31.42 -1.79
C SER A 120 -4.20 31.39 -1.75
N ARG A 121 -3.61 31.90 -0.67
CA ARG A 121 -2.16 31.86 -0.43
C ARG A 121 -1.59 30.47 -0.21
N LEU A 122 -2.45 29.46 -0.05
CA LEU A 122 -2.05 28.08 0.20
C LEU A 122 -2.27 27.23 -1.05
N ASP A 123 -1.19 26.81 -1.71
CA ASP A 123 -1.20 25.84 -2.82
C ASP A 123 -1.05 24.42 -2.25
N VAL A 124 -2.17 23.75 -2.02
CA VAL A 124 -2.17 22.36 -1.53
C VAL A 124 -2.20 21.43 -2.72
N ARG A 125 -1.14 20.60 -2.86
CA ARG A 125 -1.08 19.52 -3.85
C ARG A 125 -1.14 18.19 -3.15
N ILE A 126 -2.03 17.32 -3.61
CA ILE A 126 -2.19 15.96 -3.10
C ILE A 126 -1.66 15.00 -4.13
N LEU A 127 -0.74 14.14 -3.68
CA LEU A 127 -0.08 13.15 -4.50
C LEU A 127 -0.61 11.76 -4.12
N LEU A 128 -1.31 11.10 -5.03
CA LEU A 128 -1.86 9.76 -4.81
C LEU A 128 -1.23 8.75 -5.77
N PRO A 129 -0.73 7.61 -5.26
CA PRO A 129 -0.08 6.60 -6.07
C PRO A 129 -1.08 5.58 -6.62
N HIS A 130 -0.80 5.09 -7.83
CA HIS A 130 -1.30 3.83 -8.37
C HIS A 130 -0.09 2.96 -8.71
N THR A 131 0.11 1.87 -7.97
CA THR A 131 1.28 1.02 -8.10
C THR A 131 0.98 -0.20 -8.95
N VAL A 132 1.85 -0.49 -9.89
CA VAL A 132 1.74 -1.59 -10.84
C VAL A 132 2.91 -2.54 -10.66
N TYR A 133 2.61 -3.84 -10.51
CA TYR A 133 3.57 -4.93 -10.52
C TYR A 133 3.35 -5.80 -11.76
N ILE A 134 4.43 -6.15 -12.45
CA ILE A 134 4.40 -7.03 -13.62
C ILE A 134 5.28 -8.24 -13.35
N TYR A 135 4.65 -9.38 -13.12
CA TYR A 135 5.31 -10.65 -12.88
C TYR A 135 5.68 -11.35 -14.18
N PRO A 136 6.72 -12.17 -14.22
CA PRO A 136 6.93 -13.09 -15.32
C PRO A 136 5.77 -14.09 -15.39
N ARG A 137 5.49 -14.60 -16.58
CA ARG A 137 4.43 -15.62 -16.75
C ARG A 137 4.75 -16.93 -16.06
N LYS A 138 6.03 -17.24 -15.95
CA LYS A 138 6.56 -18.37 -15.20
C LYS A 138 7.63 -17.86 -14.25
N PRO A 139 7.72 -18.38 -13.02
CA PRO A 139 8.82 -18.07 -12.11
C PRO A 139 10.17 -18.34 -12.77
N GLN A 140 11.14 -17.49 -12.49
CA GLN A 140 12.51 -17.65 -12.98
C GLN A 140 13.36 -18.46 -11.99
N SER A 141 12.99 -18.39 -10.70
CA SER A 141 13.62 -19.18 -9.65
C SER A 141 12.93 -20.52 -9.47
N THR A 142 13.73 -21.59 -9.43
CA THR A 142 13.24 -22.94 -9.10
C THR A 142 13.20 -23.20 -7.60
N ASN A 143 13.92 -22.40 -6.83
CA ASN A 143 13.99 -22.50 -5.37
C ASN A 143 13.42 -21.22 -4.76
N ASP A 144 12.27 -21.34 -4.09
CA ASP A 144 11.65 -20.24 -3.34
C ASP A 144 12.47 -20.02 -2.07
N VAL A 145 13.41 -19.08 -2.13
CA VAL A 145 14.24 -18.74 -0.97
C VAL A 145 13.90 -17.33 -0.49
N VAL A 146 12.69 -17.20 0.03
CA VAL A 146 12.41 -16.14 0.99
C VAL A 146 12.89 -16.63 2.34
N GLU A 147 13.88 -15.97 2.88
CA GLU A 147 14.51 -16.32 4.14
C GLU A 147 14.02 -15.38 5.24
N VAL A 148 13.63 -15.93 6.37
CA VAL A 148 13.32 -15.15 7.56
C VAL A 148 14.44 -15.32 8.55
N LYS A 149 15.06 -14.21 8.93
CA LYS A 149 16.19 -14.18 9.87
C LYS A 149 15.78 -13.47 11.15
N GLN A 150 16.40 -13.88 12.26
CA GLN A 150 16.33 -13.18 13.54
C GLN A 150 14.92 -12.92 14.05
N ALA A 151 13.99 -13.88 13.85
CA ALA A 151 12.66 -13.77 14.42
C ALA A 151 12.72 -13.86 15.95
N ALA A 152 12.49 -12.75 16.65
CA ALA A 152 12.59 -12.65 18.08
C ALA A 152 11.43 -11.86 18.70
N TYR A 153 11.04 -12.25 19.91
CA TYR A 153 10.08 -11.53 20.72
C TYR A 153 10.77 -10.80 21.87
N PHE A 154 10.61 -9.49 21.95
CA PHE A 154 11.15 -8.63 22.99
C PHE A 154 10.09 -8.37 24.06
N ARG A 155 10.13 -9.13 25.14
CA ARG A 155 9.10 -9.11 26.21
C ARG A 155 8.91 -7.72 26.83
N LYS A 156 9.99 -6.97 27.05
CA LYS A 156 9.94 -5.63 27.67
C LYS A 156 9.16 -4.61 26.84
N SER A 157 9.28 -4.68 25.52
CA SER A 157 8.60 -3.75 24.62
C SER A 157 7.31 -4.31 24.04
N GLY A 158 7.03 -5.62 24.21
CA GLY A 158 5.92 -6.30 23.57
C GLY A 158 6.04 -6.39 22.05
N LYS A 159 7.27 -6.34 21.51
CA LYS A 159 7.51 -6.31 20.07
C LYS A 159 8.09 -7.61 19.54
N ILE A 160 7.64 -7.97 18.37
CA ILE A 160 8.19 -9.06 17.57
C ILE A 160 8.95 -8.42 16.42
N VAL A 161 10.21 -8.80 16.27
CA VAL A 161 11.11 -8.26 15.25
C VAL A 161 11.65 -9.41 14.40
N CYS A 162 11.60 -9.27 13.07
CA CYS A 162 12.29 -10.18 12.17
C CYS A 162 12.78 -9.46 10.91
N GLU A 163 13.78 -10.03 10.25
CA GLU A 163 14.26 -9.63 8.93
C GLU A 163 13.81 -10.68 7.91
N ILE A 164 13.14 -10.23 6.86
CA ILE A 164 12.70 -11.06 5.75
C ILE A 164 13.54 -10.68 4.54
N ALA A 165 14.18 -11.65 3.88
CA ALA A 165 15.02 -11.43 2.71
C ALA A 165 14.46 -12.22 1.52
N ASN A 166 14.28 -11.54 0.39
CA ASN A 166 14.06 -12.18 -0.90
C ASN A 166 15.40 -12.31 -1.62
N ASN A 167 15.97 -13.50 -1.57
CA ASN A 167 17.24 -13.79 -2.23
C ASN A 167 17.07 -14.26 -3.69
N THR A 168 15.85 -14.19 -4.23
CA THR A 168 15.54 -14.60 -5.59
C THR A 168 15.56 -13.44 -6.58
N VAL A 169 15.44 -13.77 -7.86
CA VAL A 169 15.26 -12.79 -8.96
C VAL A 169 13.80 -12.51 -9.23
N ASP A 170 12.89 -13.25 -8.58
CA ASP A 170 11.45 -13.07 -8.72
C ASP A 170 10.92 -12.05 -7.71
N LEU A 171 9.84 -11.40 -8.07
CA LEU A 171 9.04 -10.60 -7.16
C LEU A 171 8.16 -11.55 -6.34
N GLU A 172 8.32 -11.54 -5.03
CA GLU A 172 7.51 -12.34 -4.11
C GLU A 172 6.46 -11.47 -3.41
N ARG A 173 5.37 -12.09 -2.98
CA ARG A 173 4.35 -11.42 -2.19
C ARG A 173 4.11 -12.17 -0.90
N VAL A 174 4.30 -11.49 0.20
CA VAL A 174 3.74 -11.92 1.49
C VAL A 174 2.28 -11.47 1.48
N GLU A 175 1.35 -12.41 1.57
CA GLU A 175 -0.08 -12.11 1.60
C GLU A 175 -0.56 -11.77 3.00
N GLU A 176 -0.13 -12.58 3.95
CA GLU A 176 -0.50 -12.45 5.35
C GLU A 176 0.66 -12.86 6.26
N ILE A 177 0.79 -12.17 7.37
CA ILE A 177 1.69 -12.54 8.46
C ILE A 177 0.84 -12.89 9.66
N ARG A 178 1.00 -14.10 10.18
CA ARG A 178 0.33 -14.55 11.39
C ARG A 178 1.34 -14.81 12.49
N VAL A 179 1.07 -14.26 13.68
CA VAL A 179 1.81 -14.59 14.89
C VAL A 179 0.87 -15.27 15.86
N SER A 180 1.33 -16.36 16.45
CA SER A 180 0.50 -17.17 17.37
C SER A 180 1.24 -17.56 18.63
N SER A 181 0.47 -17.71 19.69
CA SER A 181 0.80 -18.36 20.96
C SER A 181 -0.05 -19.63 21.11
N ASP A 182 -0.11 -20.19 22.30
CA ASP A 182 -1.00 -21.33 22.60
C ASP A 182 -2.49 -20.94 22.56
N SER A 183 -2.83 -19.72 22.90
CA SER A 183 -4.22 -19.28 23.13
C SER A 183 -4.65 -18.14 22.22
N ASN A 184 -3.70 -17.39 21.66
CA ASN A 184 -3.98 -16.16 20.92
C ASN A 184 -3.26 -16.13 19.58
N SER A 185 -3.82 -15.37 18.64
CA SER A 185 -3.16 -15.07 17.37
C SER A 185 -3.47 -13.64 16.94
N ILE A 186 -2.51 -13.02 16.24
CA ILE A 186 -2.69 -11.76 15.52
C ILE A 186 -2.34 -11.96 14.07
N THR A 187 -2.99 -11.18 13.22
CA THR A 187 -2.76 -11.18 11.78
C THR A 187 -2.38 -9.77 11.34
N SER A 188 -1.38 -9.67 10.48
CA SER A 188 -0.96 -8.43 9.86
C SER A 188 -1.04 -8.55 8.33
N PRO A 189 -1.44 -7.50 7.61
CA PRO A 189 -1.44 -7.51 6.16
C PRO A 189 -0.03 -7.72 5.60
N GLY A 190 0.02 -8.40 4.47
CA GLY A 190 1.26 -8.66 3.76
C GLY A 190 1.74 -7.46 2.92
N PHE A 191 2.82 -7.70 2.19
CA PHE A 191 3.47 -6.69 1.34
C PHE A 191 4.24 -7.37 0.20
N PRO A 192 4.50 -6.64 -0.90
CA PRO A 192 5.40 -7.12 -1.95
C PRO A 192 6.85 -7.10 -1.47
N LEU A 193 7.60 -8.13 -1.80
CA LEU A 193 9.00 -8.30 -1.47
C LEU A 193 9.82 -8.32 -2.77
N LEU A 194 10.46 -7.20 -3.06
CA LEU A 194 11.17 -7.01 -4.32
C LEU A 194 12.41 -7.92 -4.41
N PRO A 195 12.84 -8.31 -5.63
CA PRO A 195 14.03 -9.13 -5.84
C PRO A 195 15.28 -8.57 -5.15
N GLY A 196 16.03 -9.41 -4.46
CA GLY A 196 17.27 -9.05 -3.79
C GLY A 196 17.11 -8.05 -2.64
N THR A 197 15.89 -7.83 -2.12
CA THR A 197 15.66 -6.87 -1.04
C THR A 197 15.41 -7.56 0.30
N LYS A 198 15.64 -6.76 1.35
CA LYS A 198 15.33 -7.14 2.73
C LYS A 198 14.23 -6.25 3.29
N ARG A 199 13.45 -6.82 4.19
CA ARG A 199 12.40 -6.14 4.93
C ARG A 199 12.58 -6.37 6.42
N HIS A 200 12.72 -5.28 7.17
CA HIS A 200 12.63 -5.30 8.62
C HIS A 200 11.16 -5.19 9.02
N LEU A 201 10.69 -6.17 9.75
CA LEU A 201 9.31 -6.24 10.22
C LEU A 201 9.30 -6.07 11.74
N GLU A 202 8.44 -5.18 12.20
CA GLU A 202 8.16 -4.97 13.60
C GLU A 202 6.66 -5.06 13.84
N LEU A 203 6.21 -5.96 14.73
CA LEU A 203 4.82 -6.18 15.06
C LEU A 203 4.60 -6.04 16.58
N ASP A 204 3.51 -5.41 16.96
CA ASP A 204 3.12 -5.30 18.36
C ASP A 204 2.36 -6.56 18.81
N TRP A 205 2.84 -7.18 19.88
CA TRP A 205 2.13 -8.26 20.57
C TRP A 205 1.50 -7.71 21.84
N LYS A 206 0.19 -7.48 21.80
CA LYS A 206 -0.58 -6.89 22.93
C LYS A 206 -1.29 -7.93 23.80
N GLN A 207 -1.04 -9.21 23.55
CA GLN A 207 -1.64 -10.30 24.32
C GLN A 207 -0.86 -10.57 25.60
N ARG A 208 -1.50 -11.23 26.59
CA ARG A 208 -0.88 -11.54 27.88
C ARG A 208 0.11 -12.69 27.84
N ASP A 209 -0.09 -13.62 26.94
CA ASP A 209 0.74 -14.81 26.74
C ASP A 209 1.94 -14.51 25.82
N THR A 210 2.93 -15.39 25.84
CA THR A 210 4.14 -15.24 25.03
C THR A 210 3.91 -15.81 23.63
N PRO A 211 4.17 -15.05 22.55
CA PRO A 211 4.06 -15.58 21.20
C PRO A 211 5.13 -16.65 20.95
N ARG A 212 4.80 -17.67 20.17
CA ARG A 212 5.67 -18.81 19.87
C ARG A 212 6.11 -18.86 18.42
N ASP A 213 5.15 -18.66 17.52
CA ASP A 213 5.36 -18.86 16.09
C ASP A 213 5.05 -17.61 15.30
N ILE A 214 5.85 -17.38 14.25
CA ILE A 214 5.50 -16.47 13.16
C ILE A 214 5.36 -17.26 11.87
N VAL A 215 4.29 -17.03 11.13
CA VAL A 215 3.98 -17.67 9.86
C VAL A 215 3.79 -16.60 8.80
N LEU A 216 4.53 -16.70 7.71
CA LEU A 216 4.35 -15.88 6.52
C LEU A 216 3.66 -16.73 5.46
N HIS A 217 2.47 -16.32 5.07
CA HIS A 217 1.76 -16.89 3.93
C HIS A 217 2.14 -16.11 2.67
N MET A 218 2.65 -16.81 1.67
CA MET A 218 2.99 -16.27 0.36
C MET A 218 2.16 -16.96 -0.71
N ASP A 219 2.11 -16.39 -1.91
CA ASP A 219 1.31 -16.92 -3.04
C ASP A 219 1.62 -18.42 -3.32
N ARG A 220 2.89 -18.83 -3.14
CA ARG A 220 3.35 -20.19 -3.52
C ARG A 220 3.88 -21.03 -2.38
N SER A 221 4.11 -20.44 -1.22
CA SER A 221 4.76 -21.11 -0.10
C SER A 221 4.34 -20.52 1.25
N THR A 222 4.67 -21.26 2.30
CA THR A 222 4.46 -20.80 3.69
C THR A 222 5.74 -21.00 4.46
N VAL A 223 6.24 -19.93 5.08
CA VAL A 223 7.41 -19.98 5.97
C VAL A 223 6.93 -19.90 7.41
N LYS A 224 7.24 -20.91 8.20
CA LYS A 224 6.93 -20.96 9.63
C LYS A 224 8.23 -20.99 10.44
N LEU A 225 8.30 -20.14 11.46
CA LEU A 225 9.45 -20.07 12.38
C LEU A 225 8.98 -19.94 13.82
N GLN A 226 9.79 -20.53 14.71
CA GLN A 226 9.66 -20.29 16.14
C GLN A 226 10.34 -18.97 16.51
N LEU A 227 9.68 -18.18 17.35
CA LEU A 227 10.23 -16.95 17.88
C LEU A 227 11.22 -17.25 18.99
N ARG A 228 12.37 -16.58 18.96
CA ARG A 228 13.36 -16.62 20.04
C ARG A 228 13.05 -15.53 21.05
N ASP A 229 13.44 -15.74 22.31
CA ASP A 229 13.41 -14.68 23.29
C ASP A 229 14.49 -13.64 22.93
N GLY A 230 14.04 -12.40 22.69
CA GLY A 230 14.88 -11.23 22.53
C GLY A 230 15.28 -10.69 23.91
N ASN A 231 16.53 -10.52 24.18
CA ASN A 231 17.04 -9.92 25.43
C ASN A 231 16.94 -8.39 25.41
#